data_7386e5a5c965214548b527c5c084c669
#
_entry.id   7386e5a5c965214548b527c5c084c669
#
_cell.length_a   1.000
_cell.length_b   1.000
_cell.length_c   1.000
_cell.angle_alpha   90.00
_cell.angle_beta   90.00
_cell.angle_gamma   90.00
#
_symmetry.space_group_name_H-M   'P 1'
#
loop_
_entity.id
_entity.type
_entity.pdbx_description
1 polymer ?
#
loop_
_entity_poly.entity_id
_entity_poly.type
_entity_poly.pdbx_seq_one_letter_code
_entity_poly.pdbx_strand_id
1 'polypeptide(L)'
;MTDKPKRGVLLRAQNGDVIGFDETGVRLNLADSVIADIQTRLDLTSDARVVDASVLGDINAWDVREADGWYMFHAHLPGAQNAGHFRRRTKAVGDSFPCIIANPSTALYGLLSLGGTRRAMTSDEPVEFPYHVLSTGDDMGSAGPAGSQVVEQTDLIERLNEQTRDSLVGDEIVGRRLAEYRALPVMYVRSETDSSSSILGLADGPAMANFRQTTANFCAAAATLGVAPKVLAVGLDFTLEAVADTGDVWRRGMYGIMQTITDLFADHGLRKPLFIAPFESGTQNFSDHPVMRAQWDLSWNKGGHDFFYSAPSYMFELDHFGRATPLARKQMAEMDAFAIESCNNDEDWSCPVLLLAEREEDRRVVRCRAQSMNALIIDRDDPLNAGPACGFAFEGCTNDAKILGVDTASDDQNDLLITCDIAPEGDGLTLLYAVANSASSDGMPANRGAIRDEWHHASKTGDTLYRWALPAALPVH
;
A
#
# COMPACT_ATOMS: atom_id res chain seq x y z
N MET A 1 2.71 -57.35 -25.27
CA MET A 1 2.40 -55.94 -25.66
C MET A 1 1.39 -55.47 -24.62
N THR A 2 1.84 -54.67 -23.66
CA THR A 2 0.92 -54.03 -22.68
C THR A 2 0.17 -52.93 -23.38
N ASP A 3 -1.13 -53.08 -23.47
CA ASP A 3 -2.05 -52.04 -24.01
C ASP A 3 -1.84 -50.76 -23.23
N LYS A 4 -1.36 -49.69 -23.86
CA LYS A 4 -1.22 -48.38 -23.21
C LYS A 4 -2.62 -47.85 -22.87
N PRO A 5 -2.82 -47.30 -21.69
CA PRO A 5 -4.12 -46.80 -21.34
C PRO A 5 -4.56 -45.71 -22.32
N LYS A 6 -5.71 -45.91 -22.93
CA LYS A 6 -6.29 -44.96 -23.90
C LYS A 6 -6.92 -43.72 -23.26
N ARG A 7 -6.91 -43.68 -21.93
CA ARG A 7 -7.44 -42.57 -21.13
C ARG A 7 -6.67 -42.47 -19.81
N GLY A 8 -6.40 -41.22 -19.36
CA GLY A 8 -5.71 -40.98 -18.10
C GLY A 8 -5.91 -39.57 -17.57
N VAL A 9 -5.42 -39.33 -16.36
CA VAL A 9 -5.43 -38.03 -15.69
C VAL A 9 -4.00 -37.60 -15.49
N LEU A 10 -3.68 -36.40 -15.95
CA LEU A 10 -2.38 -35.75 -15.79
C LEU A 10 -2.33 -34.85 -14.55
N LEU A 11 -3.46 -34.19 -14.22
CA LEU A 11 -3.57 -33.30 -13.06
C LEU A 11 -4.96 -33.45 -12.44
N ARG A 12 -4.98 -33.63 -11.10
CA ARG A 12 -6.21 -33.73 -10.31
C ARG A 12 -6.19 -32.70 -9.18
N ALA A 13 -7.28 -31.95 -9.01
CA ALA A 13 -7.54 -31.09 -7.87
C ALA A 13 -8.51 -31.76 -6.89
N GLN A 14 -8.73 -31.17 -5.71
CA GLN A 14 -9.66 -31.73 -4.71
C GLN A 14 -11.10 -31.94 -5.21
N ASN A 15 -11.53 -31.12 -6.16
CA ASN A 15 -12.86 -31.12 -6.76
C ASN A 15 -12.96 -31.88 -8.10
N GLY A 16 -11.92 -32.60 -8.51
CA GLY A 16 -11.94 -33.44 -9.72
C GLY A 16 -10.72 -33.37 -10.63
N ASP A 17 -10.82 -34.00 -11.79
CA ASP A 17 -9.75 -34.04 -12.78
C ASP A 17 -9.66 -32.72 -13.55
N VAL A 18 -8.51 -32.05 -13.52
CA VAL A 18 -8.28 -30.77 -14.19
C VAL A 18 -7.70 -30.98 -15.61
N ILE A 19 -6.72 -31.87 -15.73
CA ILE A 19 -6.12 -32.21 -17.03
C ILE A 19 -6.16 -33.73 -17.18
N GLY A 20 -6.78 -34.18 -18.25
CA GLY A 20 -6.82 -35.57 -18.64
C GLY A 20 -6.49 -35.76 -20.13
N PHE A 21 -6.43 -37.00 -20.57
CA PHE A 21 -6.28 -37.33 -21.97
C PHE A 21 -7.14 -38.56 -22.33
N ASP A 22 -7.60 -38.62 -23.54
CA ASP A 22 -8.25 -39.74 -24.13
C ASP A 22 -7.83 -39.91 -25.59
N GLU A 23 -8.52 -40.75 -26.33
CA GLU A 23 -8.23 -41.05 -27.75
C GLU A 23 -8.34 -39.83 -28.66
N THR A 24 -9.06 -38.77 -28.22
CA THR A 24 -9.25 -37.54 -28.97
C THR A 24 -8.20 -36.45 -28.64
N GLY A 25 -7.45 -36.63 -27.56
CA GLY A 25 -6.38 -35.69 -27.17
C GLY A 25 -6.43 -35.31 -25.69
N VAL A 26 -5.92 -34.12 -25.38
CA VAL A 26 -5.88 -33.57 -24.02
C VAL A 26 -7.24 -32.93 -23.70
N ARG A 27 -7.78 -33.26 -22.54
CA ARG A 27 -9.01 -32.68 -21.98
C ARG A 27 -8.66 -31.77 -20.82
N LEU A 28 -9.22 -30.55 -20.82
CA LEU A 28 -9.10 -29.57 -19.75
C LEU A 28 -10.48 -29.37 -19.11
N ASN A 29 -10.54 -29.49 -17.79
CA ASN A 29 -11.74 -29.21 -16.98
C ASN A 29 -11.44 -27.95 -16.15
N LEU A 30 -11.82 -26.81 -16.68
CA LEU A 30 -11.52 -25.50 -16.11
C LEU A 30 -12.82 -24.82 -15.69
N ALA A 31 -12.75 -23.95 -14.69
CA ALA A 31 -13.87 -23.10 -14.32
C ALA A 31 -14.22 -22.12 -15.46
N ASP A 32 -15.48 -21.72 -15.58
CA ASP A 32 -15.94 -20.81 -16.64
C ASP A 32 -15.14 -19.49 -16.69
N SER A 33 -14.73 -18.98 -15.53
CA SER A 33 -13.87 -17.79 -15.45
C SER A 33 -12.48 -18.00 -16.08
N VAL A 34 -11.91 -19.20 -15.94
CA VAL A 34 -10.63 -19.55 -16.55
C VAL A 34 -10.80 -19.78 -18.06
N ILE A 35 -11.91 -20.39 -18.47
CA ILE A 35 -12.25 -20.56 -19.88
C ILE A 35 -12.42 -19.18 -20.54
N ALA A 36 -13.14 -18.27 -19.92
CA ALA A 36 -13.32 -16.91 -20.42
C ALA A 36 -11.98 -16.14 -20.52
N ASP A 37 -11.10 -16.29 -19.52
CA ASP A 37 -9.77 -15.71 -19.54
C ASP A 37 -8.90 -16.30 -20.69
N ILE A 38 -8.93 -17.63 -20.86
CA ILE A 38 -8.23 -18.29 -21.98
C ILE A 38 -8.79 -17.83 -23.33
N GLN A 39 -10.13 -17.76 -23.47
CA GLN A 39 -10.76 -17.29 -24.69
C GLN A 39 -10.36 -15.85 -25.02
N THR A 40 -10.33 -14.99 -24.01
CA THR A 40 -9.89 -13.58 -24.14
C THR A 40 -8.41 -13.48 -24.53
N ARG A 41 -7.55 -14.26 -23.87
CA ARG A 41 -6.10 -14.26 -24.15
C ARG A 41 -5.73 -14.85 -25.51
N LEU A 42 -6.46 -15.87 -25.95
CA LEU A 42 -6.29 -16.48 -27.26
C LEU A 42 -7.08 -15.74 -28.34
N ASP A 43 -7.83 -14.72 -27.94
CA ASP A 43 -8.68 -13.91 -28.85
C ASP A 43 -9.62 -14.75 -29.74
N LEU A 44 -10.14 -15.86 -29.16
CA LEU A 44 -10.99 -16.80 -29.86
C LEU A 44 -12.40 -16.28 -30.18
N THR A 45 -12.73 -15.08 -29.66
CA THR A 45 -14.06 -14.46 -29.79
C THR A 45 -14.00 -13.06 -30.42
N SER A 46 -12.81 -12.54 -30.75
CA SER A 46 -12.70 -11.16 -31.25
C SER A 46 -12.82 -11.09 -32.78
N ASP A 47 -13.60 -10.12 -33.24
CA ASP A 47 -13.67 -9.71 -34.64
C ASP A 47 -12.38 -8.92 -35.05
N ALA A 48 -11.29 -9.13 -34.33
CA ALA A 48 -10.05 -8.41 -34.53
C ALA A 48 -9.43 -8.74 -35.90
N ARG A 49 -9.20 -7.70 -36.69
CA ARG A 49 -8.58 -7.82 -38.00
C ARG A 49 -7.07 -7.96 -37.84
N VAL A 50 -6.49 -9.01 -38.43
CA VAL A 50 -5.03 -9.13 -38.54
C VAL A 50 -4.52 -8.03 -39.48
N VAL A 51 -3.50 -7.29 -39.07
CA VAL A 51 -2.87 -6.21 -39.81
C VAL A 51 -1.35 -6.40 -39.90
N ASP A 52 -0.73 -5.76 -40.88
CA ASP A 52 0.72 -5.83 -41.03
C ASP A 52 1.43 -5.07 -39.89
N ALA A 53 2.52 -5.64 -39.36
CA ALA A 53 3.25 -5.05 -38.25
C ALA A 53 3.85 -3.67 -38.55
N SER A 54 4.00 -3.28 -39.82
CA SER A 54 4.49 -1.95 -40.21
C SER A 54 3.61 -0.79 -39.70
N VAL A 55 2.36 -1.05 -39.37
CA VAL A 55 1.48 -0.03 -38.72
C VAL A 55 2.02 0.45 -37.36
N LEU A 56 2.91 -0.32 -36.76
CA LEU A 56 3.57 0.00 -35.48
C LEU A 56 4.92 0.71 -35.66
N GLY A 57 5.36 0.93 -36.90
CA GLY A 57 6.67 1.51 -37.23
C GLY A 57 7.82 0.53 -36.97
N ASP A 58 8.87 0.98 -36.28
CA ASP A 58 10.10 0.20 -36.05
C ASP A 58 10.00 -0.82 -34.91
N ILE A 59 8.79 -1.06 -34.37
CA ILE A 59 8.58 -2.01 -33.30
C ILE A 59 8.61 -3.43 -33.86
N ASN A 60 9.49 -4.27 -33.30
CA ASN A 60 9.52 -5.70 -33.64
C ASN A 60 8.36 -6.42 -32.95
N ALA A 61 7.19 -6.37 -33.60
CA ALA A 61 5.95 -6.92 -33.12
C ALA A 61 5.48 -8.09 -33.96
N TRP A 62 4.74 -9.00 -33.37
CA TRP A 62 4.08 -10.11 -34.07
C TRP A 62 2.65 -10.28 -33.58
N ASP A 63 1.82 -11.00 -34.34
CA ASP A 63 0.40 -11.22 -34.15
C ASP A 63 -0.35 -9.89 -33.92
N VAL A 64 -0.12 -8.93 -34.83
CA VAL A 64 -0.73 -7.60 -34.72
C VAL A 64 -2.16 -7.66 -35.20
N ARG A 65 -3.08 -7.20 -34.37
CA ARG A 65 -4.51 -7.16 -34.59
C ARG A 65 -5.07 -5.78 -34.33
N GLU A 66 -6.11 -5.43 -35.08
CA GLU A 66 -6.85 -4.17 -34.88
C GLU A 66 -8.28 -4.47 -34.46
N ALA A 67 -8.71 -3.94 -33.32
CA ALA A 67 -10.08 -3.97 -32.84
C ALA A 67 -10.36 -2.76 -31.95
N ASP A 68 -11.58 -2.25 -32.00
CA ASP A 68 -12.10 -1.21 -31.10
C ASP A 68 -11.20 0.04 -30.95
N GLY A 69 -10.50 0.39 -32.02
CA GLY A 69 -9.59 1.54 -32.03
C GLY A 69 -8.22 1.28 -31.42
N TRP A 70 -7.86 0.01 -31.22
CA TRP A 70 -6.57 -0.42 -30.68
C TRP A 70 -5.84 -1.36 -31.67
N TYR A 71 -4.51 -1.18 -31.76
CA TYR A 71 -3.62 -2.24 -32.19
C TYR A 71 -3.21 -3.06 -30.96
N MET A 72 -3.46 -4.35 -30.98
CA MET A 72 -3.04 -5.34 -30.00
C MET A 72 -1.95 -6.20 -30.61
N PHE A 73 -0.85 -6.44 -29.91
CA PHE A 73 0.31 -7.12 -30.47
C PHE A 73 1.20 -7.71 -29.40
N HIS A 74 1.99 -8.70 -29.78
CA HIS A 74 3.09 -9.19 -28.97
C HIS A 74 4.40 -8.53 -29.40
N ALA A 75 5.23 -8.17 -28.43
CA ALA A 75 6.54 -7.58 -28.68
C ALA A 75 7.51 -7.83 -27.51
N HIS A 76 8.79 -7.67 -27.78
CA HIS A 76 9.80 -7.46 -26.75
C HIS A 76 10.19 -5.98 -26.79
N LEU A 77 9.68 -5.21 -25.84
CA LEU A 77 9.87 -3.77 -25.81
C LEU A 77 11.05 -3.36 -24.90
N PRO A 78 11.74 -2.25 -25.18
CA PRO A 78 12.80 -1.73 -24.31
C PRO A 78 12.25 -1.44 -22.91
N GLY A 79 12.94 -1.94 -21.87
CA GLY A 79 12.51 -1.80 -20.48
C GLY A 79 11.43 -2.80 -20.04
N ALA A 80 10.92 -3.66 -20.94
CA ALA A 80 10.09 -4.79 -20.54
C ALA A 80 10.98 -5.96 -20.10
N GLN A 81 10.62 -6.60 -18.97
CA GLN A 81 11.35 -7.74 -18.43
C GLN A 81 11.31 -8.96 -19.38
N ASN A 82 10.18 -9.16 -20.07
CA ASN A 82 9.93 -10.27 -20.97
C ASN A 82 9.14 -9.81 -22.20
N ALA A 83 9.07 -10.67 -23.23
CA ALA A 83 8.08 -10.49 -24.28
C ALA A 83 6.68 -10.51 -23.67
N GLY A 84 5.85 -9.56 -24.08
CA GLY A 84 4.51 -9.36 -23.53
C GLY A 84 3.46 -9.07 -24.58
N HIS A 85 2.22 -9.03 -24.14
CA HIS A 85 1.08 -8.61 -24.95
C HIS A 85 0.79 -7.15 -24.66
N PHE A 86 0.82 -6.31 -25.68
CA PHE A 86 0.70 -4.86 -25.59
C PHE A 86 -0.44 -4.35 -26.45
N ARG A 87 -0.84 -3.10 -26.20
CA ARG A 87 -1.77 -2.35 -27.05
C ARG A 87 -1.31 -0.92 -27.26
N ARG A 88 -1.74 -0.32 -28.36
CA ARG A 88 -1.58 1.09 -28.72
C ARG A 88 -2.83 1.56 -29.45
N ARG A 89 -3.32 2.77 -29.17
CA ARG A 89 -4.45 3.34 -29.94
C ARG A 89 -4.09 3.47 -31.41
N THR A 90 -5.07 3.24 -32.30
CA THR A 90 -4.87 3.35 -33.75
C THR A 90 -4.74 4.77 -34.25
N LYS A 91 -5.29 5.73 -33.48
CA LYS A 91 -5.26 7.16 -33.84
C LYS A 91 -4.52 7.93 -32.75
N ALA A 92 -3.75 8.93 -33.19
CA ALA A 92 -3.22 9.96 -32.29
C ALA A 92 -4.38 10.73 -31.64
N VAL A 93 -4.17 11.14 -30.40
CA VAL A 93 -5.06 12.04 -29.69
C VAL A 93 -4.32 13.37 -29.55
N GLY A 94 -4.83 14.41 -30.20
CA GLY A 94 -4.07 15.67 -30.37
C GLY A 94 -2.80 15.45 -31.21
N ASP A 95 -1.70 16.08 -30.81
CA ASP A 95 -0.38 15.99 -31.47
C ASP A 95 0.49 14.84 -30.95
N SER A 96 0.01 14.09 -29.94
CA SER A 96 0.78 13.04 -29.30
C SER A 96 0.55 11.66 -29.91
N PHE A 97 1.63 10.93 -30.17
CA PHE A 97 1.53 9.51 -30.52
C PHE A 97 1.03 8.73 -29.31
N PRO A 98 0.05 7.81 -29.52
CA PRO A 98 -0.50 7.04 -28.42
C PRO A 98 0.57 6.21 -27.72
N CYS A 99 0.56 6.25 -26.39
CA CYS A 99 1.45 5.46 -25.55
C CYS A 99 1.19 3.97 -25.77
N ILE A 100 2.27 3.17 -25.77
CA ILE A 100 2.17 1.71 -25.70
C ILE A 100 2.02 1.32 -24.25
N ILE A 101 1.04 0.48 -23.97
CA ILE A 101 0.75 -0.04 -22.63
C ILE A 101 0.61 -1.57 -22.68
N ALA A 102 0.79 -2.25 -21.56
CA ALA A 102 0.48 -3.66 -21.46
C ALA A 102 -1.04 -3.86 -21.68
N ASN A 103 -1.40 -4.98 -22.28
CA ASN A 103 -2.80 -5.30 -22.52
C ASN A 103 -3.43 -5.87 -21.24
N PRO A 104 -4.37 -5.18 -20.57
CA PRO A 104 -5.02 -5.70 -19.37
C PRO A 104 -5.92 -6.87 -19.73
N SER A 105 -5.93 -7.92 -18.89
CA SER A 105 -6.75 -9.11 -19.14
C SER A 105 -8.19 -8.97 -18.64
N THR A 106 -8.38 -8.47 -17.42
CA THR A 106 -9.70 -8.48 -16.76
C THR A 106 -10.06 -7.16 -16.08
N ALA A 107 -9.07 -6.42 -15.61
CA ALA A 107 -9.28 -5.19 -14.88
C ALA A 107 -8.14 -4.20 -15.09
N LEU A 108 -8.44 -2.92 -14.97
CA LEU A 108 -7.50 -1.86 -14.67
C LEU A 108 -7.50 -1.68 -13.16
N TYR A 109 -6.34 -1.83 -12.52
CA TYR A 109 -6.22 -1.73 -11.07
C TYR A 109 -5.76 -0.33 -10.67
N GLY A 110 -6.46 0.30 -9.72
CA GLY A 110 -6.15 1.64 -9.23
C GLY A 110 -5.40 1.61 -7.90
N LEU A 111 -4.35 2.43 -7.80
CA LEU A 111 -3.75 2.89 -6.56
C LEU A 111 -3.88 4.41 -6.55
N LEU A 112 -4.83 4.93 -5.80
CA LEU A 112 -5.14 6.33 -5.73
C LEU A 112 -4.73 6.88 -4.37
N SER A 113 -4.30 8.13 -4.30
CA SER A 113 -3.92 8.75 -3.03
C SER A 113 -4.41 10.17 -2.91
N LEU A 114 -4.70 10.56 -1.69
CA LEU A 114 -5.02 11.93 -1.29
C LEU A 114 -4.19 12.31 -0.07
N GLY A 115 -3.52 13.45 -0.10
CA GLY A 115 -2.72 13.85 1.05
C GLY A 115 -1.91 15.11 0.87
N GLY A 116 -0.84 15.21 1.64
CA GLY A 116 0.16 16.25 1.54
C GLY A 116 1.25 15.94 0.50
N THR A 117 2.23 16.84 0.38
CA THR A 117 3.31 16.73 -0.61
C THR A 117 4.21 15.51 -0.43
N ARG A 118 4.28 14.95 0.77
CA ARG A 118 5.15 13.78 1.05
C ARG A 118 4.74 12.55 0.24
N ARG A 119 3.43 12.32 0.07
CA ARG A 119 2.93 11.18 -0.70
C ARG A 119 3.29 11.29 -2.17
N ALA A 120 3.23 12.49 -2.73
CA ALA A 120 3.53 12.78 -4.12
C ALA A 120 4.99 13.15 -4.39
N MET A 121 5.89 12.97 -3.42
CA MET A 121 7.32 13.16 -3.67
C MET A 121 7.79 12.22 -4.78
N THR A 122 8.42 12.83 -5.80
CA THR A 122 8.91 12.11 -6.96
C THR A 122 10.39 11.72 -6.85
N SER A 123 10.79 10.77 -7.66
CA SER A 123 12.19 10.41 -7.87
C SER A 123 12.43 10.15 -9.35
N ASP A 124 13.65 10.47 -9.81
CA ASP A 124 14.08 10.28 -11.19
C ASP A 124 14.44 8.81 -11.51
N GLU A 125 14.23 7.90 -10.56
CA GLU A 125 14.48 6.48 -10.81
C GLU A 125 13.51 5.95 -11.87
N PRO A 126 13.98 5.12 -12.81
CA PRO A 126 13.11 4.56 -13.83
C PRO A 126 12.06 3.63 -13.21
N VAL A 127 10.87 3.67 -13.75
CA VAL A 127 9.80 2.72 -13.42
C VAL A 127 10.24 1.32 -13.84
N GLU A 128 10.14 0.35 -12.93
CA GLU A 128 10.57 -1.03 -13.19
C GLU A 128 9.67 -1.72 -14.24
N PHE A 129 8.37 -1.41 -14.21
CA PHE A 129 7.37 -1.97 -15.13
C PHE A 129 6.66 -0.87 -15.94
N PRO A 130 7.36 -0.16 -16.86
CA PRO A 130 6.88 1.08 -17.50
C PRO A 130 5.66 0.91 -18.42
N TYR A 131 5.27 -0.31 -18.76
CA TYR A 131 4.07 -0.61 -19.54
C TYR A 131 2.91 -1.09 -18.70
N HIS A 132 3.17 -1.42 -17.43
CA HIS A 132 2.20 -1.94 -16.47
C HIS A 132 1.79 -0.92 -15.42
N VAL A 133 2.68 -0.01 -15.02
CA VAL A 133 2.43 1.05 -14.03
C VAL A 133 2.30 2.37 -14.77
N LEU A 134 1.09 2.91 -14.79
CA LEU A 134 0.65 3.98 -15.66
C LEU A 134 -0.09 5.05 -14.85
N SER A 135 -0.30 6.23 -15.41
CA SER A 135 -1.11 7.28 -14.80
C SER A 135 -2.06 7.93 -15.80
N THR A 136 -2.75 8.99 -15.37
CA THR A 136 -3.59 9.83 -16.22
C THR A 136 -2.75 10.43 -17.36
N GLY A 137 -3.26 10.38 -18.59
CA GLY A 137 -2.64 11.00 -19.75
C GLY A 137 -2.93 12.50 -19.81
N ASP A 138 -2.45 13.24 -18.80
CA ASP A 138 -2.61 14.70 -18.65
C ASP A 138 -1.26 15.42 -18.51
N ASP A 139 -0.17 14.77 -18.92
CA ASP A 139 1.23 15.24 -18.83
C ASP A 139 1.75 15.51 -17.40
N MET A 140 0.94 15.18 -16.38
CA MET A 140 1.31 15.39 -14.96
C MET A 140 1.95 14.15 -14.30
N GLY A 141 1.83 12.98 -14.91
CA GLY A 141 2.38 11.73 -14.38
C GLY A 141 1.61 11.20 -13.16
N SER A 142 2.35 10.59 -12.21
CA SER A 142 1.75 9.99 -11.01
C SER A 142 1.50 10.97 -9.86
N ALA A 143 2.05 12.18 -9.92
CA ALA A 143 1.74 13.28 -8.98
C ALA A 143 0.78 14.26 -9.67
N GLY A 144 -0.37 14.52 -9.05
CA GLY A 144 -1.34 15.48 -9.53
C GLY A 144 -0.87 16.94 -9.41
N PRO A 145 -1.59 17.88 -10.03
CA PRO A 145 -1.28 19.28 -9.97
C PRO A 145 -1.40 19.80 -8.52
N ALA A 146 -0.55 20.76 -8.18
CA ALA A 146 -0.57 21.40 -6.87
C ALA A 146 -1.49 22.65 -6.85
N GLY A 147 -2.01 22.96 -5.68
CA GLY A 147 -2.77 24.19 -5.43
C GLY A 147 -4.12 24.19 -6.13
N SER A 148 -4.44 25.29 -6.85
CA SER A 148 -5.73 25.49 -7.50
C SER A 148 -5.80 24.95 -8.95
N GLN A 149 -4.78 24.30 -9.44
CA GLN A 149 -4.80 23.68 -10.76
C GLN A 149 -5.78 22.50 -10.76
N VAL A 150 -6.43 22.27 -11.90
CA VAL A 150 -7.49 21.28 -12.03
C VAL A 150 -7.03 20.17 -12.96
N VAL A 151 -7.26 18.93 -12.54
CA VAL A 151 -7.03 17.73 -13.38
C VAL A 151 -7.99 17.77 -14.57
N GLU A 152 -7.46 17.58 -15.76
CA GLU A 152 -8.27 17.54 -16.99
C GLU A 152 -9.07 16.24 -17.09
N GLN A 153 -10.25 16.35 -17.70
CA GLN A 153 -11.05 15.16 -18.03
C GLN A 153 -10.43 14.43 -19.22
N THR A 154 -10.02 13.19 -19.02
CA THR A 154 -9.45 12.35 -20.08
C THR A 154 -9.72 10.89 -19.81
N ASP A 155 -9.73 10.08 -20.89
CA ASP A 155 -9.71 8.61 -20.83
C ASP A 155 -8.34 8.03 -21.22
N LEU A 156 -7.34 8.93 -21.38
CA LEU A 156 -5.98 8.53 -21.72
C LEU A 156 -5.23 8.08 -20.47
N ILE A 157 -4.39 7.08 -20.70
CA ILE A 157 -3.39 6.65 -19.74
C ILE A 157 -2.03 6.64 -20.42
N GLU A 158 -0.99 6.96 -19.66
CA GLU A 158 0.36 7.07 -20.17
C GLU A 158 1.39 6.48 -19.22
N ARG A 159 2.60 6.28 -19.73
CA ARG A 159 3.74 5.84 -18.96
C ARG A 159 4.25 6.97 -18.06
N LEU A 160 4.82 6.58 -16.93
CA LEU A 160 5.39 7.51 -15.98
C LEU A 160 6.80 7.94 -16.39
N ASN A 161 7.10 9.21 -16.20
CA ASN A 161 8.45 9.77 -16.36
C ASN A 161 9.22 9.81 -15.02
N GLU A 162 8.49 9.72 -13.91
CA GLU A 162 9.02 9.79 -12.55
C GLU A 162 8.22 8.87 -11.63
N GLN A 163 8.81 8.48 -10.51
CA GLN A 163 8.16 7.61 -9.54
C GLN A 163 7.67 8.38 -8.31
N THR A 164 6.43 8.10 -7.90
CA THR A 164 5.89 8.43 -6.58
C THR A 164 5.87 7.17 -5.70
N ARG A 165 5.47 7.31 -4.44
CA ARG A 165 5.24 6.14 -3.57
C ARG A 165 4.21 5.18 -4.16
N ASP A 166 3.13 5.68 -4.75
CA ASP A 166 2.08 4.82 -5.34
C ASP A 166 2.59 4.04 -6.56
N SER A 167 3.45 4.64 -7.38
CA SER A 167 4.06 3.93 -8.49
C SER A 167 5.07 2.87 -8.02
N LEU A 168 5.83 3.14 -6.95
CA LEU A 168 6.69 2.14 -6.33
C LEU A 168 5.87 0.96 -5.78
N VAL A 169 4.71 1.22 -5.15
CA VAL A 169 3.77 0.16 -4.72
C VAL A 169 3.27 -0.64 -5.92
N GLY A 170 2.94 0.04 -7.03
CA GLY A 170 2.56 -0.61 -8.28
C GLY A 170 3.64 -1.53 -8.82
N ASP A 171 4.90 -1.05 -8.88
CA ASP A 171 6.06 -1.85 -9.29
C ASP A 171 6.26 -3.07 -8.37
N GLU A 172 6.10 -2.91 -7.05
CA GLU A 172 6.20 -4.03 -6.10
C GLU A 172 5.12 -5.09 -6.34
N ILE A 173 3.87 -4.70 -6.51
CA ILE A 173 2.78 -5.65 -6.79
C ILE A 173 3.01 -6.39 -8.12
N VAL A 174 3.43 -5.68 -9.18
CA VAL A 174 3.72 -6.30 -10.48
C VAL A 174 4.92 -7.23 -10.37
N GLY A 175 6.00 -6.79 -9.71
CA GLY A 175 7.24 -7.57 -9.54
C GLY A 175 7.02 -8.86 -8.75
N ARG A 176 6.25 -8.82 -7.67
CA ARG A 176 5.88 -10.01 -6.88
C ARG A 176 5.09 -11.01 -7.72
N ARG A 177 4.10 -10.53 -8.50
CA ARG A 177 3.32 -11.41 -9.39
C ARG A 177 4.17 -12.01 -10.49
N LEU A 178 5.16 -11.26 -10.99
CA LEU A 178 6.14 -11.80 -11.94
C LEU A 178 6.97 -12.92 -11.31
N ALA A 179 7.47 -12.71 -10.11
CA ALA A 179 8.25 -13.72 -9.37
C ALA A 179 7.43 -15.01 -9.07
N GLU A 180 6.13 -14.87 -8.91
CA GLU A 180 5.19 -15.99 -8.71
C GLU A 180 4.66 -16.59 -10.02
N TYR A 181 5.15 -16.16 -11.18
CA TYR A 181 4.66 -16.57 -12.50
C TYR A 181 3.15 -16.36 -12.71
N ARG A 182 2.58 -15.32 -12.10
CA ARG A 182 1.17 -14.93 -12.23
C ARG A 182 0.99 -13.92 -13.36
N ALA A 183 -0.26 -13.75 -13.79
CA ALA A 183 -0.62 -12.70 -14.73
C ALA A 183 -0.32 -11.32 -14.17
N LEU A 184 0.38 -10.50 -14.96
CA LEU A 184 0.76 -9.15 -14.54
C LEU A 184 -0.43 -8.20 -14.67
N PRO A 185 -0.76 -7.42 -13.63
CA PRO A 185 -1.81 -6.42 -13.68
C PRO A 185 -1.35 -5.19 -14.47
N VAL A 186 -2.31 -4.42 -14.98
CA VAL A 186 -2.09 -3.04 -15.39
C VAL A 186 -2.58 -2.14 -14.27
N MET A 187 -1.70 -1.30 -13.77
CA MET A 187 -1.92 -0.42 -12.62
C MET A 187 -2.11 1.01 -13.09
N TYR A 188 -3.10 1.69 -12.55
CA TYR A 188 -3.29 3.12 -12.68
C TYR A 188 -2.95 3.77 -11.35
N VAL A 189 -1.93 4.60 -11.31
CA VAL A 189 -1.42 5.19 -10.06
C VAL A 189 -1.51 6.71 -10.12
N ARG A 190 -2.03 7.34 -9.05
CA ARG A 190 -2.13 8.80 -9.00
C ARG A 190 -2.28 9.28 -7.56
N SER A 191 -1.52 10.32 -7.21
CA SER A 191 -1.62 11.06 -5.95
C SER A 191 -2.11 12.47 -6.18
N GLU A 192 -3.20 12.87 -5.52
CA GLU A 192 -3.65 14.25 -5.48
C GLU A 192 -3.30 14.88 -4.15
N THR A 193 -2.75 16.10 -4.17
CA THR A 193 -2.17 16.68 -2.96
C THR A 193 -2.50 18.16 -2.78
N ASP A 194 -2.68 18.57 -1.54
CA ASP A 194 -2.77 19.97 -1.12
C ASP A 194 -2.22 20.14 0.29
N SER A 195 -0.95 20.50 0.41
CA SER A 195 -0.31 20.77 1.71
C SER A 195 -0.70 22.14 2.32
N SER A 196 -1.43 22.97 1.59
CA SER A 196 -1.91 24.27 2.07
C SER A 196 -3.27 24.20 2.77
N SER A 197 -4.02 23.12 2.58
CA SER A 197 -5.30 22.88 3.27
C SER A 197 -5.09 22.47 4.73
N SER A 198 -6.12 22.70 5.53
CA SER A 198 -6.27 21.97 6.80
C SER A 198 -6.80 20.56 6.54
N ILE A 199 -6.63 19.66 7.50
CA ILE A 199 -7.18 18.29 7.36
C ILE A 199 -8.69 18.28 7.18
N LEU A 200 -9.41 19.23 7.78
CA LEU A 200 -10.85 19.39 7.57
C LEU A 200 -11.16 19.89 6.15
N GLY A 201 -10.36 20.83 5.64
CA GLY A 201 -10.52 21.39 4.30
C GLY A 201 -10.14 20.43 3.19
N LEU A 202 -9.32 19.43 3.47
CA LEU A 202 -8.90 18.43 2.48
C LEU A 202 -10.10 17.60 1.95
N ALA A 203 -11.15 17.42 2.75
CA ALA A 203 -12.32 16.62 2.38
C ALA A 203 -13.18 17.26 1.26
N ASP A 204 -13.09 18.57 1.02
CA ASP A 204 -13.87 19.31 0.02
C ASP A 204 -13.05 20.34 -0.77
N GLY A 205 -11.74 20.41 -0.52
CA GLY A 205 -10.80 21.32 -1.16
C GLY A 205 -10.39 20.93 -2.57
N PRO A 206 -9.43 21.69 -3.16
CA PRO A 206 -8.94 21.46 -4.53
C PRO A 206 -8.40 20.05 -4.77
N ALA A 207 -7.64 19.48 -3.83
CA ALA A 207 -7.13 18.13 -3.97
C ALA A 207 -8.24 17.06 -4.02
N MET A 208 -9.32 17.23 -3.24
CA MET A 208 -10.49 16.35 -3.32
C MET A 208 -11.24 16.54 -4.66
N ALA A 209 -11.34 17.76 -5.16
CA ALA A 209 -11.92 18.02 -6.49
C ALA A 209 -11.12 17.30 -7.58
N ASN A 210 -9.78 17.37 -7.52
CA ASN A 210 -8.88 16.66 -8.41
C ASN A 210 -9.00 15.13 -8.24
N PHE A 211 -9.12 14.64 -7.01
CA PHE A 211 -9.31 13.21 -6.74
C PHE A 211 -10.62 12.68 -7.33
N ARG A 212 -11.70 13.49 -7.31
CA ARG A 212 -12.97 13.17 -8.00
C ARG A 212 -12.78 13.03 -9.50
N GLN A 213 -12.07 13.99 -10.12
CA GLN A 213 -11.80 13.95 -11.56
C GLN A 213 -10.88 12.79 -11.92
N THR A 214 -9.84 12.52 -11.14
CA THR A 214 -8.95 11.38 -11.30
C THR A 214 -9.69 10.03 -11.20
N THR A 215 -10.63 9.92 -10.27
CA THR A 215 -11.49 8.73 -10.16
C THR A 215 -12.36 8.55 -11.41
N ALA A 216 -12.93 9.63 -11.92
CA ALA A 216 -13.70 9.61 -13.17
C ALA A 216 -12.83 9.23 -14.38
N ASN A 217 -11.61 9.78 -14.49
CA ASN A 217 -10.64 9.45 -15.53
C ASN A 217 -10.24 7.97 -15.49
N PHE A 218 -9.99 7.45 -14.29
CA PHE A 218 -9.69 6.02 -14.07
C PHE A 218 -10.82 5.11 -14.58
N CYS A 219 -12.07 5.44 -14.24
CA CYS A 219 -13.23 4.69 -14.73
C CYS A 219 -13.39 4.80 -16.25
N ALA A 220 -13.19 5.99 -16.83
CA ALA A 220 -13.24 6.21 -18.27
C ALA A 220 -12.14 5.44 -19.00
N ALA A 221 -10.91 5.43 -18.47
CA ALA A 221 -9.79 4.66 -19.01
C ALA A 221 -10.09 3.16 -19.01
N ALA A 222 -10.63 2.62 -17.90
CA ALA A 222 -11.02 1.22 -17.81
C ALA A 222 -12.10 0.86 -18.84
N ALA A 223 -13.11 1.71 -19.01
CA ALA A 223 -14.15 1.53 -20.02
C ALA A 223 -13.59 1.53 -21.45
N THR A 224 -12.67 2.46 -21.76
CA THR A 224 -11.99 2.51 -23.07
C THR A 224 -11.11 1.29 -23.32
N LEU A 225 -10.55 0.71 -22.27
CA LEU A 225 -9.78 -0.54 -22.35
C LEU A 225 -10.68 -1.79 -22.44
N GLY A 226 -11.98 -1.65 -22.23
CA GLY A 226 -12.93 -2.76 -22.22
C GLY A 226 -12.81 -3.67 -20.98
N VAL A 227 -12.32 -3.13 -19.84
CA VAL A 227 -12.09 -3.88 -18.61
C VAL A 227 -12.78 -3.24 -17.40
N ALA A 228 -12.91 -4.00 -16.31
CA ALA A 228 -13.50 -3.47 -15.09
C ALA A 228 -12.52 -2.56 -14.33
N PRO A 229 -12.95 -1.40 -13.80
CA PRO A 229 -12.15 -0.61 -12.87
C PRO A 229 -12.15 -1.27 -11.48
N LYS A 230 -10.97 -1.43 -10.86
CA LYS A 230 -10.82 -1.98 -9.51
C LYS A 230 -9.77 -1.20 -8.74
N VAL A 231 -10.18 -0.42 -7.77
CA VAL A 231 -9.23 0.25 -6.87
C VAL A 231 -8.78 -0.75 -5.80
N LEU A 232 -7.48 -0.96 -5.69
CA LEU A 232 -6.87 -1.85 -4.69
C LEU A 232 -6.77 -1.17 -3.34
N ALA A 233 -6.37 0.10 -3.32
CA ALA A 233 -6.30 0.91 -2.11
C ALA A 233 -6.35 2.40 -2.41
N VAL A 234 -6.73 3.18 -1.40
CA VAL A 234 -6.61 4.63 -1.36
C VAL A 234 -5.60 5.01 -0.28
N GLY A 235 -4.47 5.57 -0.69
CA GLY A 235 -3.45 6.06 0.22
C GLY A 235 -3.84 7.40 0.85
N LEU A 236 -3.74 7.49 2.18
CA LEU A 236 -3.98 8.74 2.92
C LEU A 236 -2.67 9.12 3.65
N ASP A 237 -2.15 10.32 3.38
CA ASP A 237 -0.92 10.79 4.03
C ASP A 237 -0.98 12.32 4.20
N PHE A 238 -1.59 12.75 5.29
CA PHE A 238 -1.72 14.17 5.65
C PHE A 238 -1.39 14.43 7.13
N THR A 239 -0.89 13.45 7.85
CA THR A 239 -0.73 13.55 9.30
C THR A 239 0.38 14.52 9.68
N LEU A 240 1.46 14.59 8.91
CA LEU A 240 2.56 15.51 9.22
C LEU A 240 2.15 16.98 9.02
N GLU A 241 1.36 17.25 7.99
CA GLU A 241 0.83 18.59 7.72
C GLU A 241 -0.14 19.04 8.82
N ALA A 242 -0.84 18.07 9.42
CA ALA A 242 -1.83 18.29 10.48
C ALA A 242 -1.28 18.09 11.90
N VAL A 243 0.03 17.97 12.08
CA VAL A 243 0.64 17.66 13.38
C VAL A 243 0.35 18.68 14.49
N ALA A 244 0.09 19.93 14.11
CA ALA A 244 -0.28 20.99 15.04
C ALA A 244 -1.78 21.02 15.40
N ASP A 245 -2.60 20.17 14.80
CA ASP A 245 -4.02 20.06 15.07
C ASP A 245 -4.27 19.35 16.41
N THR A 246 -5.49 19.53 16.94
CA THR A 246 -5.94 18.68 18.04
C THR A 246 -6.31 17.29 17.52
N GLY A 247 -6.21 16.27 18.37
CA GLY A 247 -6.58 14.90 18.00
C GLY A 247 -8.02 14.79 17.48
N ASP A 248 -8.96 15.57 18.03
CA ASP A 248 -10.35 15.59 17.57
C ASP A 248 -10.52 16.23 16.20
N VAL A 249 -9.76 17.28 15.88
CA VAL A 249 -9.76 17.92 14.55
C VAL A 249 -9.20 16.95 13.54
N TRP A 250 -8.06 16.35 13.84
CA TRP A 250 -7.43 15.36 12.96
C TRP A 250 -8.35 14.17 12.67
N ARG A 251 -8.94 13.57 13.72
CA ARG A 251 -9.84 12.41 13.58
C ARG A 251 -11.10 12.74 12.76
N ARG A 252 -11.74 13.89 13.02
CA ARG A 252 -12.89 14.35 12.21
C ARG A 252 -12.51 14.56 10.75
N GLY A 253 -11.33 15.13 10.49
CA GLY A 253 -10.83 15.31 9.12
C GLY A 253 -10.61 13.98 8.41
N MET A 254 -9.95 13.01 9.05
CA MET A 254 -9.75 11.67 8.49
C MET A 254 -11.07 10.96 8.20
N TYR A 255 -12.02 10.97 9.13
CA TYR A 255 -13.35 10.38 8.87
C TYR A 255 -14.09 11.10 7.74
N GLY A 256 -14.02 12.44 7.67
CA GLY A 256 -14.61 13.22 6.59
C GLY A 256 -14.06 12.87 5.22
N ILE A 257 -12.73 12.75 5.13
CA ILE A 257 -12.05 12.33 3.89
C ILE A 257 -12.48 10.91 3.49
N MET A 258 -12.41 9.96 4.41
CA MET A 258 -12.78 8.56 4.14
C MET A 258 -14.24 8.43 3.72
N GLN A 259 -15.14 9.17 4.37
CA GLN A 259 -16.56 9.16 4.01
C GLN A 259 -16.79 9.76 2.61
N THR A 260 -16.19 10.93 2.32
CA THR A 260 -16.30 11.59 1.01
C THR A 260 -15.82 10.68 -0.12
N ILE A 261 -14.71 9.95 0.08
CA ILE A 261 -14.18 9.01 -0.92
C ILE A 261 -15.09 7.76 -1.03
N THR A 262 -15.63 7.29 0.09
CA THR A 262 -16.57 6.15 0.09
C THR A 262 -17.81 6.47 -0.73
N ASP A 263 -18.39 7.66 -0.54
CA ASP A 263 -19.57 8.13 -1.29
C ASP A 263 -19.23 8.30 -2.79
N LEU A 264 -18.07 8.89 -3.10
CA LEU A 264 -17.59 9.02 -4.47
C LEU A 264 -17.45 7.66 -5.17
N PHE A 265 -16.91 6.65 -4.48
CA PHE A 265 -16.76 5.32 -5.07
C PHE A 265 -18.13 4.67 -5.32
N ALA A 266 -19.07 4.84 -4.40
CA ALA A 266 -20.45 4.37 -4.60
C ALA A 266 -21.11 5.02 -5.82
N ASP A 267 -20.92 6.33 -6.03
CA ASP A 267 -21.43 7.06 -7.20
C ASP A 267 -20.88 6.54 -8.53
N HIS A 268 -19.64 6.03 -8.53
CA HIS A 268 -19.00 5.41 -9.70
C HIS A 268 -19.21 3.88 -9.80
N GLY A 269 -19.97 3.28 -8.90
CA GLY A 269 -20.17 1.82 -8.88
C GLY A 269 -18.91 1.02 -8.53
N LEU A 270 -17.94 1.66 -7.91
CA LEU A 270 -16.73 1.02 -7.39
C LEU A 270 -17.01 0.32 -6.06
N ARG A 271 -16.17 -0.64 -5.68
CA ARG A 271 -16.26 -1.27 -4.36
C ARG A 271 -15.91 -0.25 -3.27
N LYS A 272 -16.36 -0.51 -2.05
CA LYS A 272 -15.95 0.23 -0.86
C LYS A 272 -14.42 0.33 -0.81
N PRO A 273 -13.85 1.55 -0.62
CA PRO A 273 -12.41 1.73 -0.64
C PRO A 273 -11.74 1.07 0.56
N LEU A 274 -10.58 0.48 0.31
CA LEU A 274 -9.61 0.10 1.33
C LEU A 274 -8.65 1.28 1.52
N PHE A 275 -8.60 1.84 2.72
CA PHE A 275 -7.72 2.97 3.03
C PHE A 275 -6.43 2.49 3.68
N ILE A 276 -5.30 3.07 3.27
CA ILE A 276 -3.98 2.77 3.80
C ILE A 276 -3.24 4.06 4.15
N ALA A 277 -2.54 4.06 5.26
CA ALA A 277 -1.65 5.13 5.67
C ALA A 277 -0.40 4.58 6.35
N PRO A 278 0.74 5.31 6.37
CA PRO A 278 1.77 5.08 7.37
C PRO A 278 1.26 5.59 8.73
N PHE A 279 1.65 4.95 9.83
CA PHE A 279 1.48 5.58 11.13
C PHE A 279 2.60 6.61 11.32
N GLU A 280 2.24 7.87 11.30
CA GLU A 280 3.23 8.95 11.42
C GLU A 280 3.69 9.07 12.88
N SER A 281 4.92 8.72 13.11
CA SER A 281 5.58 8.86 14.41
C SER A 281 6.50 10.07 14.47
N GLY A 282 6.88 10.61 13.30
CA GLY A 282 7.69 11.82 13.18
C GLY A 282 9.07 11.72 13.81
N THR A 283 9.87 12.79 13.62
CA THR A 283 11.14 13.02 14.31
C THR A 283 10.99 14.06 15.42
N GLN A 284 9.83 14.70 15.54
CA GLN A 284 9.57 15.75 16.50
C GLN A 284 9.08 15.20 17.83
N ASN A 285 9.46 15.88 18.90
CA ASN A 285 8.88 15.61 20.21
C ASN A 285 7.46 16.17 20.27
N PHE A 286 6.48 15.30 20.20
CA PHE A 286 5.07 15.64 20.40
C PHE A 286 4.80 15.75 21.89
N SER A 287 5.07 16.89 22.52
CA SER A 287 4.95 17.07 23.97
C SER A 287 3.56 16.70 24.52
N ASP A 288 2.51 16.91 23.73
CA ASP A 288 1.13 16.58 24.09
C ASP A 288 0.57 15.40 23.28
N HIS A 289 1.26 14.93 22.28
CA HIS A 289 0.92 13.78 21.40
C HIS A 289 -0.55 13.69 20.90
N PRO A 290 -1.27 14.79 20.64
CA PRO A 290 -2.70 14.72 20.39
C PRO A 290 -3.02 13.99 19.07
N VAL A 291 -2.26 14.25 18.01
CA VAL A 291 -2.47 13.62 16.69
C VAL A 291 -1.96 12.18 16.71
N MET A 292 -0.87 11.89 17.43
CA MET A 292 -0.40 10.51 17.57
C MET A 292 -1.45 9.65 18.31
N ARG A 293 -2.04 10.16 19.39
CA ARG A 293 -3.14 9.48 20.12
C ARG A 293 -4.36 9.27 19.23
N ALA A 294 -4.67 10.24 18.36
CA ALA A 294 -5.77 10.12 17.41
C ALA A 294 -5.50 9.07 16.31
N GLN A 295 -4.26 8.94 15.84
CA GLN A 295 -3.85 7.85 14.96
C GLN A 295 -3.95 6.49 15.64
N TRP A 296 -3.47 6.40 16.89
CA TRP A 296 -3.59 5.19 17.69
C TRP A 296 -5.07 4.79 17.87
N ASP A 297 -5.95 5.74 18.23
CA ASP A 297 -7.39 5.51 18.31
C ASP A 297 -7.97 4.99 16.99
N LEU A 298 -7.58 5.58 15.85
CA LEU A 298 -8.02 5.15 14.52
C LEU A 298 -7.54 3.74 14.16
N SER A 299 -6.46 3.23 14.73
CA SER A 299 -5.94 1.89 14.44
C SER A 299 -6.92 0.77 14.81
N TRP A 300 -7.74 0.97 15.83
CA TRP A 300 -8.74 0.03 16.33
C TRP A 300 -10.18 0.57 16.21
N ASN A 301 -10.41 1.88 16.22
CA ASN A 301 -11.71 2.52 16.07
C ASN A 301 -11.81 3.20 14.69
N LYS A 302 -12.13 2.42 13.68
CA LYS A 302 -12.08 2.82 12.25
C LYS A 302 -13.37 3.49 11.75
N GLY A 303 -14.36 3.72 12.60
CA GLY A 303 -15.63 4.38 12.23
C GLY A 303 -16.42 3.65 11.12
N GLY A 304 -16.23 2.34 10.97
CA GLY A 304 -16.87 1.54 9.92
C GLY A 304 -16.17 1.61 8.56
N HIS A 305 -15.01 2.25 8.44
CA HIS A 305 -14.19 2.24 7.25
C HIS A 305 -13.21 1.05 7.25
N ASP A 306 -12.84 0.57 6.06
CA ASP A 306 -11.78 -0.41 5.88
C ASP A 306 -10.46 0.36 5.81
N PHE A 307 -9.81 0.51 6.97
CA PHE A 307 -8.60 1.29 7.13
C PHE A 307 -7.53 0.50 7.88
N PHE A 308 -6.27 0.64 7.51
CA PHE A 308 -5.13 0.10 8.25
C PHE A 308 -3.87 0.96 8.10
N TYR A 309 -2.97 0.84 9.08
CA TYR A 309 -1.62 1.34 8.98
C TYR A 309 -0.71 0.24 8.42
N SER A 310 0.03 0.55 7.34
CA SER A 310 0.96 -0.42 6.74
C SER A 310 2.16 -0.68 7.62
N ALA A 311 2.67 0.38 8.25
CA ALA A 311 3.84 0.35 9.13
C ALA A 311 3.95 1.64 9.94
N PRO A 312 4.63 1.64 11.11
CA PRO A 312 5.01 2.88 11.78
C PRO A 312 6.19 3.54 11.05
N SER A 313 6.15 4.86 10.87
CA SER A 313 7.17 5.60 10.12
C SER A 313 8.54 5.58 10.81
N TYR A 314 8.63 5.33 12.11
CA TYR A 314 9.88 5.28 12.85
C TYR A 314 10.84 4.15 12.42
N MET A 315 10.34 3.12 11.75
CA MET A 315 11.19 2.03 11.25
C MET A 315 12.00 2.40 10.01
N PHE A 316 11.64 3.50 9.36
CA PHE A 316 12.27 3.95 8.13
C PHE A 316 13.25 5.10 8.38
N GLU A 317 14.24 5.23 7.50
CA GLU A 317 15.15 6.35 7.54
C GLU A 317 14.47 7.61 7.01
N LEU A 318 14.34 8.63 7.86
CA LEU A 318 13.76 9.93 7.54
C LEU A 318 14.84 11.00 7.61
N ASP A 319 14.74 12.00 6.72
CA ASP A 319 15.57 13.19 6.80
C ASP A 319 15.09 14.13 7.94
N HIS A 320 15.83 15.21 8.17
CA HIS A 320 15.52 16.18 9.22
C HIS A 320 14.18 16.94 9.01
N PHE A 321 13.57 16.83 7.85
CA PHE A 321 12.21 17.32 7.56
C PHE A 321 11.14 16.25 7.74
N GLY A 322 11.50 15.06 8.23
CA GLY A 322 10.60 13.92 8.34
C GLY A 322 10.21 13.29 7.00
N ARG A 323 11.00 13.50 5.94
CA ARG A 323 10.77 12.90 4.63
C ARG A 323 11.56 11.61 4.50
N ALA A 324 10.94 10.59 3.93
CA ALA A 324 11.62 9.32 3.68
C ALA A 324 12.75 9.47 2.65
N THR A 325 13.92 8.89 2.96
CA THR A 325 15.00 8.77 1.99
C THR A 325 14.57 7.93 0.77
N PRO A 326 15.28 7.98 -0.37
CA PRO A 326 14.95 7.12 -1.52
C PRO A 326 14.87 5.63 -1.17
N LEU A 327 15.79 5.15 -0.33
CA LEU A 327 15.80 3.78 0.17
C LEU A 327 14.55 3.48 1.02
N ALA A 328 14.27 4.35 1.98
CA ALA A 328 13.10 4.22 2.85
C ALA A 328 11.78 4.25 2.06
N ARG A 329 11.68 5.05 1.00
CA ARG A 329 10.48 5.05 0.13
C ARG A 329 10.22 3.70 -0.53
N LYS A 330 11.27 3.00 -0.97
CA LYS A 330 11.15 1.63 -1.51
C LYS A 330 10.66 0.67 -0.43
N GLN A 331 11.25 0.69 0.76
CA GLN A 331 10.82 -0.13 1.89
C GLN A 331 9.38 0.16 2.31
N MET A 332 8.99 1.43 2.34
CA MET A 332 7.60 1.83 2.61
C MET A 332 6.64 1.30 1.54
N ALA A 333 7.05 1.31 0.26
CA ALA A 333 6.25 0.77 -0.83
C ALA A 333 6.11 -0.75 -0.74
N GLU A 334 7.17 -1.48 -0.35
CA GLU A 334 7.10 -2.92 -0.09
C GLU A 334 6.10 -3.22 1.04
N MET A 335 6.15 -2.49 2.17
CA MET A 335 5.20 -2.66 3.28
C MET A 335 3.76 -2.37 2.84
N ASP A 336 3.54 -1.28 2.08
CA ASP A 336 2.22 -0.95 1.52
C ASP A 336 1.72 -2.06 0.58
N ALA A 337 2.57 -2.58 -0.30
CA ALA A 337 2.21 -3.64 -1.24
C ALA A 337 1.79 -4.94 -0.52
N PHE A 338 2.53 -5.35 0.50
CA PHE A 338 2.16 -6.51 1.33
C PHE A 338 0.81 -6.31 2.00
N ALA A 339 0.63 -5.17 2.66
CA ALA A 339 -0.61 -4.87 3.36
C ALA A 339 -1.82 -4.82 2.43
N ILE A 340 -1.68 -4.16 1.26
CA ILE A 340 -2.72 -4.08 0.24
C ILE A 340 -3.06 -5.46 -0.32
N GLU A 341 -2.06 -6.28 -0.65
CA GLU A 341 -2.33 -7.61 -1.21
C GLU A 341 -2.95 -8.56 -0.18
N SER A 342 -2.51 -8.54 1.10
CA SER A 342 -3.14 -9.30 2.18
C SER A 342 -4.63 -8.96 2.29
N CYS A 343 -4.96 -7.68 2.44
CA CYS A 343 -6.36 -7.27 2.57
C CYS A 343 -7.21 -7.56 1.32
N ASN A 344 -6.64 -7.45 0.11
CA ASN A 344 -7.36 -7.80 -1.12
C ASN A 344 -7.50 -9.32 -1.35
N ASN A 345 -6.77 -10.14 -0.61
CA ASN A 345 -6.88 -11.59 -0.61
C ASN A 345 -7.72 -12.11 0.57
N ASP A 346 -8.51 -11.26 1.22
CA ASP A 346 -9.32 -11.57 2.41
C ASP A 346 -8.47 -12.04 3.62
N GLU A 347 -7.22 -11.60 3.67
CA GLU A 347 -6.34 -11.74 4.83
C GLU A 347 -6.27 -10.42 5.60
N ASP A 348 -6.11 -10.49 6.90
CA ASP A 348 -5.94 -9.29 7.71
C ASP A 348 -4.52 -8.71 7.60
N TRP A 349 -4.42 -7.41 7.83
CA TRP A 349 -3.15 -6.73 8.09
C TRP A 349 -3.30 -5.78 9.27
N SER A 350 -2.48 -6.00 10.29
CA SER A 350 -2.42 -5.11 11.46
C SER A 350 -1.03 -5.17 12.08
N CYS A 351 -0.39 -4.01 12.18
CA CYS A 351 0.77 -3.87 13.06
C CYS A 351 0.34 -4.12 14.52
N PRO A 352 1.20 -4.64 15.39
CA PRO A 352 0.87 -4.76 16.81
C PRO A 352 0.45 -3.41 17.41
N VAL A 353 -0.65 -3.40 18.15
CA VAL A 353 -1.22 -2.21 18.82
C VAL A 353 -1.22 -2.44 20.30
N LEU A 354 -0.53 -1.59 21.05
CA LEU A 354 -0.58 -1.58 22.52
C LEU A 354 -1.86 -0.88 22.95
N LEU A 355 -2.70 -1.54 23.76
CA LEU A 355 -4.06 -1.09 24.03
C LEU A 355 -4.29 -0.60 25.45
N LEU A 356 -3.63 -1.20 26.45
CA LEU A 356 -3.92 -0.96 27.86
C LEU A 356 -2.64 -1.11 28.70
N ALA A 357 -2.44 -0.25 29.67
CA ALA A 357 -1.38 -0.35 30.67
C ALA A 357 -1.99 -0.47 32.07
N GLU A 358 -1.70 -1.57 32.78
CA GLU A 358 -2.24 -1.89 34.10
C GLU A 358 -1.11 -2.23 35.10
N ARG A 359 -1.26 -1.83 36.35
CA ARG A 359 -0.32 -2.22 37.40
C ARG A 359 -0.56 -3.66 37.83
N GLU A 360 0.51 -4.44 37.95
CA GLU A 360 0.47 -5.76 38.56
C GLU A 360 0.39 -5.69 40.09
N GLU A 361 0.20 -6.83 40.76
CA GLU A 361 0.27 -6.93 42.23
C GLU A 361 1.60 -6.37 42.78
N ASP A 362 2.73 -6.72 42.16
CA ASP A 362 4.00 -6.00 42.31
C ASP A 362 3.91 -4.68 41.54
N ARG A 363 3.61 -3.61 42.24
CA ARG A 363 3.42 -2.28 41.67
C ARG A 363 4.64 -1.71 40.93
N ARG A 364 5.77 -2.39 40.99
CA ARG A 364 6.96 -2.11 40.14
C ARG A 364 6.81 -2.65 38.73
N VAL A 365 5.81 -3.47 38.49
CA VAL A 365 5.54 -4.06 37.16
C VAL A 365 4.28 -3.44 36.57
N VAL A 366 4.40 -2.95 35.36
CA VAL A 366 3.27 -2.49 34.54
C VAL A 366 3.08 -3.50 33.42
N ARG A 367 1.90 -4.11 33.35
CA ARG A 367 1.48 -4.97 32.23
C ARG A 367 0.96 -4.09 31.12
N CYS A 368 1.49 -4.27 29.94
CA CYS A 368 0.98 -3.64 28.71
C CYS A 368 0.34 -4.71 27.83
N ARG A 369 -0.99 -4.63 27.67
CA ARG A 369 -1.74 -5.55 26.82
C ARG A 369 -1.71 -5.06 25.38
N ALA A 370 -1.52 -5.98 24.45
CA ALA A 370 -1.50 -5.66 23.04
C ALA A 370 -2.44 -6.55 22.22
N GLN A 371 -2.81 -6.04 21.06
CA GLN A 371 -3.41 -6.82 19.98
C GLN A 371 -2.39 -7.00 18.87
N SER A 372 -2.16 -8.23 18.47
CA SER A 372 -1.24 -8.59 17.39
C SER A 372 -1.78 -9.76 16.60
N MET A 373 -1.41 -9.85 15.32
CA MET A 373 -1.77 -10.99 14.47
C MET A 373 -0.99 -12.25 14.81
N ASN A 374 0.24 -12.09 15.30
CA ASN A 374 1.13 -13.17 15.71
C ASN A 374 1.69 -12.85 17.10
N ALA A 375 2.39 -13.80 17.72
CA ALA A 375 3.06 -13.58 19.00
C ALA A 375 4.01 -12.38 18.95
N LEU A 376 4.03 -11.60 20.01
CA LEU A 376 4.95 -10.47 20.13
C LEU A 376 6.38 -10.95 20.33
N ILE A 377 7.29 -10.24 19.71
CA ILE A 377 8.75 -10.42 19.85
C ILE A 377 9.33 -9.11 20.37
N ILE A 378 10.10 -9.21 21.43
CA ILE A 378 10.96 -8.13 21.88
C ILE A 378 12.30 -8.32 21.17
N ASP A 379 12.58 -7.46 20.21
CA ASP A 379 13.81 -7.57 19.41
C ASP A 379 15.01 -7.07 20.24
N ARG A 380 15.77 -8.04 20.79
CA ARG A 380 16.91 -7.76 21.66
C ARG A 380 18.16 -7.32 20.90
N ASP A 381 18.19 -7.50 19.57
CA ASP A 381 19.27 -6.97 18.73
C ASP A 381 19.14 -5.46 18.51
N ASP A 382 17.96 -4.90 18.83
CA ASP A 382 17.64 -3.47 18.84
C ASP A 382 18.09 -2.74 17.55
N PRO A 383 17.68 -3.22 16.37
CA PRO A 383 18.16 -2.65 15.09
C PRO A 383 17.76 -1.19 14.88
N LEU A 384 16.78 -0.71 15.63
CA LEU A 384 16.28 0.65 15.55
C LEU A 384 16.81 1.57 16.66
N ASN A 385 17.68 1.08 17.55
CA ASN A 385 18.24 1.83 18.69
C ASN A 385 17.18 2.37 19.66
N ALA A 386 16.20 1.55 20.00
CA ALA A 386 15.16 1.86 21.00
C ALA A 386 15.68 1.87 22.43
N GLY A 387 16.85 1.29 22.66
CA GLY A 387 17.55 1.24 23.95
C GLY A 387 17.03 0.16 24.90
N PRO A 388 17.62 0.08 26.11
CA PRO A 388 17.36 -1.02 27.05
C PRO A 388 15.90 -1.11 27.54
N ALA A 389 15.16 0.00 27.49
CA ALA A 389 13.71 0.03 27.78
C ALA A 389 12.85 -0.36 26.56
N CYS A 390 13.44 -0.86 25.47
CA CYS A 390 12.75 -1.34 24.26
C CYS A 390 11.79 -0.30 23.63
N GLY A 391 12.04 0.99 23.85
CA GLY A 391 11.20 2.08 23.38
C GLY A 391 10.13 2.54 24.37
N PHE A 392 10.06 1.98 25.58
CA PHE A 392 9.14 2.42 26.63
C PHE A 392 9.71 3.56 27.46
N ALA A 393 8.82 4.45 27.90
CA ALA A 393 9.10 5.53 28.83
C ALA A 393 7.84 5.85 29.66
N PHE A 394 8.00 6.62 30.75
CA PHE A 394 6.85 7.15 31.50
C PHE A 394 6.78 8.67 31.35
N GLU A 395 5.57 9.16 31.09
CA GLU A 395 5.20 10.57 31.22
C GLU A 395 4.41 10.77 32.50
N GLY A 396 4.59 11.92 33.18
CA GLY A 396 3.90 12.20 34.43
C GLY A 396 4.39 11.41 35.66
N CYS A 397 5.55 10.73 35.54
CA CYS A 397 6.17 10.04 36.68
C CYS A 397 6.83 11.05 37.64
N THR A 398 6.46 11.04 38.92
CA THR A 398 6.89 12.02 39.92
C THR A 398 8.00 11.51 40.84
N ASN A 399 8.31 10.22 40.81
CA ASN A 399 9.32 9.59 41.65
C ASN A 399 10.53 9.04 40.88
N ASP A 400 10.72 9.48 39.64
CA ASP A 400 11.86 9.12 38.78
C ASP A 400 12.08 7.60 38.60
N ALA A 401 11.01 6.79 38.67
CA ALA A 401 11.09 5.34 38.44
C ALA A 401 11.70 5.03 37.08
N LYS A 402 12.64 4.10 37.06
CA LYS A 402 13.37 3.70 35.83
C LYS A 402 12.94 2.31 35.38
N ILE A 403 12.71 2.15 34.08
CA ILE A 403 12.46 0.85 33.47
C ILE A 403 13.79 0.05 33.46
N LEU A 404 13.78 -1.11 34.11
CA LEU A 404 14.90 -2.03 34.18
C LEU A 404 14.88 -3.06 33.03
N GLY A 405 13.69 -3.41 32.55
CA GLY A 405 13.53 -4.42 31.51
C GLY A 405 12.08 -4.53 31.05
N VAL A 406 11.94 -5.18 29.90
CA VAL A 406 10.67 -5.53 29.28
C VAL A 406 10.72 -7.01 28.92
N ASP A 407 9.71 -7.77 29.32
CA ASP A 407 9.58 -9.20 29.04
C ASP A 407 8.17 -9.52 28.56
N THR A 408 7.98 -10.61 27.83
CA THR A 408 6.64 -11.13 27.50
C THR A 408 6.05 -11.81 28.73
N ALA A 409 4.74 -11.66 28.95
CA ALA A 409 4.07 -12.37 30.03
C ALA A 409 4.01 -13.86 29.75
N SER A 410 4.12 -14.68 30.81
CA SER A 410 4.10 -16.14 30.66
C SER A 410 2.71 -16.72 30.41
N ASP A 411 1.68 -15.96 30.74
CA ASP A 411 0.27 -16.31 30.63
C ASP A 411 -0.38 -15.82 29.32
N ASP A 412 0.18 -14.79 28.69
CA ASP A 412 -0.26 -14.29 27.37
C ASP A 412 0.94 -13.76 26.57
N GLN A 413 1.17 -14.33 25.39
CA GLN A 413 2.27 -13.92 24.50
C GLN A 413 2.09 -12.54 23.86
N ASN A 414 0.91 -11.95 23.99
CA ASN A 414 0.61 -10.59 23.51
C ASN A 414 0.68 -9.55 24.63
N ASP A 415 1.00 -9.96 25.86
CA ASP A 415 1.20 -9.06 26.99
C ASP A 415 2.68 -8.84 27.27
N LEU A 416 3.05 -7.60 27.55
CA LEU A 416 4.40 -7.20 27.93
C LEU A 416 4.43 -6.80 29.39
N LEU A 417 5.47 -7.21 30.10
CA LEU A 417 5.73 -6.83 31.49
C LEU A 417 6.87 -5.83 31.55
N ILE A 418 6.58 -4.61 31.91
CA ILE A 418 7.54 -3.51 32.07
C ILE A 418 7.95 -3.45 33.54
N THR A 419 9.15 -3.88 33.87
CA THR A 419 9.68 -3.93 35.25
C THR A 419 10.49 -2.68 35.56
N CYS A 420 10.17 -2.04 36.69
CA CYS A 420 10.85 -0.83 37.16
C CYS A 420 11.66 -1.11 38.43
N ASP A 421 12.63 -0.23 38.74
CA ASP A 421 13.42 -0.25 39.97
C ASP A 421 12.57 0.03 41.21
N ILE A 422 11.64 1.00 41.10
CA ILE A 422 10.62 1.32 42.09
C ILE A 422 9.26 1.41 41.42
N ALA A 423 8.17 1.34 42.21
CA ALA A 423 6.83 1.50 41.66
C ALA A 423 6.68 2.90 41.03
N PRO A 424 6.31 3.02 39.74
CA PRO A 424 6.13 4.33 39.14
C PRO A 424 4.89 5.02 39.69
N GLU A 425 5.03 6.29 40.14
CA GLU A 425 3.97 7.09 40.73
C GLU A 425 3.78 8.40 40.00
N GLY A 426 2.55 8.91 40.00
CA GLY A 426 2.21 10.22 39.43
C GLY A 426 0.73 10.31 39.11
N ASP A 427 0.18 11.51 39.24
CA ASP A 427 -1.16 11.83 38.77
C ASP A 427 -1.14 11.92 37.23
N GLY A 428 -1.93 11.09 36.56
CA GLY A 428 -1.94 11.02 35.11
C GLY A 428 -0.72 10.30 34.52
N LEU A 429 -0.12 9.36 35.28
CA LEU A 429 0.97 8.52 34.79
C LEU A 429 0.59 7.84 33.46
N THR A 430 1.41 8.02 32.47
CA THR A 430 1.19 7.48 31.12
C THR A 430 2.40 6.65 30.71
N LEU A 431 2.17 5.43 30.21
CA LEU A 431 3.18 4.61 29.57
C LEU A 431 3.27 5.01 28.10
N LEU A 432 4.44 5.46 27.69
CA LEU A 432 4.76 5.79 26.29
C LEU A 432 5.49 4.63 25.65
N TYR A 433 5.23 4.39 24.36
CA TYR A 433 5.98 3.47 23.53
C TYR A 433 6.34 4.12 22.20
N ALA A 434 7.61 4.06 21.81
CA ALA A 434 8.16 4.61 20.57
C ALA A 434 7.84 6.12 20.40
N VAL A 435 7.96 6.90 21.49
CA VAL A 435 7.71 8.34 21.50
C VAL A 435 8.89 9.05 22.12
N ALA A 436 9.62 9.87 21.35
CA ALA A 436 10.73 10.74 21.72
C ALA A 436 11.76 10.08 22.69
N ASN A 437 11.95 8.77 22.53
CA ASN A 437 12.73 7.94 23.45
C ASN A 437 14.19 7.74 23.00
N SER A 438 14.59 8.30 21.87
CA SER A 438 15.93 8.17 21.27
C SER A 438 16.35 9.48 20.61
N ALA A 439 17.53 9.47 20.00
CA ALA A 439 18.03 10.56 19.18
C ALA A 439 18.44 10.04 17.80
N SER A 440 18.16 10.81 16.76
CA SER A 440 18.66 10.57 15.41
C SER A 440 20.16 10.85 15.32
N SER A 441 20.79 10.51 14.20
CA SER A 441 22.23 10.72 13.97
C SER A 441 22.68 12.18 14.06
N ASP A 442 21.77 13.13 13.84
CA ASP A 442 21.97 14.57 13.98
C ASP A 442 21.63 15.10 15.38
N GLY A 443 21.32 14.21 16.34
CA GLY A 443 21.03 14.54 17.74
C GLY A 443 19.61 15.06 18.00
N MET A 444 18.72 15.04 17.00
CA MET A 444 17.32 15.40 17.19
C MET A 444 16.54 14.27 17.87
N PRO A 445 15.48 14.60 18.66
CA PRO A 445 14.61 13.57 19.22
C PRO A 445 14.05 12.64 18.13
N ALA A 446 14.07 11.36 18.39
CA ALA A 446 13.58 10.35 17.47
C ALA A 446 12.68 9.32 18.20
N ASN A 447 11.71 8.82 17.48
CA ASN A 447 10.84 7.75 17.96
C ASN A 447 11.46 6.40 17.56
N ARG A 448 11.58 5.48 18.51
CA ARG A 448 12.16 4.16 18.26
C ARG A 448 11.47 3.12 19.13
N GLY A 449 11.20 1.95 18.57
CA GLY A 449 10.60 0.83 19.28
C GLY A 449 11.30 -0.47 18.95
N ALA A 450 11.29 -1.43 19.90
CA ALA A 450 11.87 -2.76 19.73
C ALA A 450 10.83 -3.89 19.85
N ILE A 451 9.55 -3.57 19.75
CA ILE A 451 8.46 -4.56 19.79
C ILE A 451 7.94 -4.77 18.37
N ARG A 452 7.88 -6.02 17.96
CA ARG A 452 7.33 -6.45 16.66
C ARG A 452 6.59 -7.77 16.80
N ASP A 453 5.95 -8.25 15.75
CA ASP A 453 5.49 -9.63 15.70
C ASP A 453 6.44 -10.52 14.85
N GLU A 454 6.02 -11.74 14.59
CA GLU A 454 6.81 -12.74 13.85
C GLU A 454 6.90 -12.45 12.35
N TRP A 455 6.02 -11.61 11.79
CA TRP A 455 6.03 -11.32 10.36
C TRP A 455 7.34 -10.63 9.95
N HIS A 456 7.94 -11.10 8.87
CA HIS A 456 9.13 -10.49 8.30
C HIS A 456 9.23 -10.75 6.80
N HIS A 457 9.97 -9.90 6.12
CA HIS A 457 10.25 -10.02 4.70
C HIS A 457 11.67 -9.52 4.38
N ALA A 458 12.39 -10.25 3.52
CA ALA A 458 13.67 -9.80 2.98
C ALA A 458 13.39 -8.75 1.88
N SER A 459 13.70 -7.50 2.18
CA SER A 459 13.52 -6.37 1.26
C SER A 459 14.47 -6.50 0.05
N LYS A 460 14.04 -6.01 -1.10
CA LYS A 460 14.89 -5.82 -2.28
C LYS A 460 16.07 -4.86 -1.99
N THR A 461 15.95 -4.03 -0.96
CA THR A 461 17.02 -3.12 -0.51
C THR A 461 18.14 -3.80 0.27
N GLY A 462 17.98 -5.07 0.62
CA GLY A 462 18.95 -5.88 1.35
C GLY A 462 18.68 -5.99 2.86
N ASP A 463 17.75 -5.19 3.39
CA ASP A 463 17.35 -5.23 4.79
C ASP A 463 16.25 -6.26 5.03
N THR A 464 15.97 -6.58 6.29
CA THR A 464 14.77 -7.31 6.67
C THR A 464 13.71 -6.36 7.20
N LEU A 465 12.54 -6.35 6.58
CA LEU A 465 11.37 -5.62 7.05
C LEU A 465 10.60 -6.47 8.05
N TYR A 466 10.15 -5.83 9.12
CA TYR A 466 9.32 -6.43 10.16
C TYR A 466 8.06 -5.62 10.36
N ARG A 467 7.03 -6.25 10.91
CA ARG A 467 5.81 -5.57 11.31
C ARG A 467 5.95 -5.10 12.76
N TRP A 468 6.47 -3.87 12.90
CA TRP A 468 6.73 -3.23 14.19
C TRP A 468 5.45 -2.69 14.83
N ALA A 469 5.43 -2.64 16.17
CA ALA A 469 4.32 -2.11 16.93
C ALA A 469 4.14 -0.61 16.70
N LEU A 470 2.88 -0.18 16.68
CA LEU A 470 2.54 1.25 16.53
C LEU A 470 2.89 2.02 17.81
N PRO A 471 3.33 3.29 17.69
CA PRO A 471 3.50 4.17 18.84
C PRO A 471 2.23 4.28 19.69
N ALA A 472 2.40 4.38 21.01
CA ALA A 472 1.28 4.46 21.94
C ALA A 472 1.60 5.38 23.13
N ALA A 473 0.52 5.96 23.70
CA ALA A 473 0.55 6.68 24.98
C ALA A 473 -0.66 6.24 25.81
N LEU A 474 -0.43 5.36 26.76
CA LEU A 474 -1.45 4.65 27.52
C LEU A 474 -1.50 5.13 28.97
N PRO A 475 -2.64 5.64 29.46
CA PRO A 475 -2.81 5.86 30.91
C PRO A 475 -2.52 4.56 31.68
N VAL A 476 -1.81 4.66 32.81
CA VAL A 476 -1.52 3.51 33.67
C VAL A 476 -2.60 3.43 34.77
N HIS A 477 -3.34 2.34 34.76
CA HIS A 477 -4.46 2.06 35.66
C HIS A 477 -4.05 1.26 36.91
#